data_1937abd79c109c7fbefc173e9bfae3c8
#
_entry.id   1937abd79c109c7fbefc173e9bfae3c8
#
_cell.length_a   1.000
_cell.length_b   1.000
_cell.length_c   1.000
_cell.angle_alpha   90.00
_cell.angle_beta   90.00
_cell.angle_gamma   90.00
#
_symmetry.space_group_name_H-M   'P 1'
#
loop_
_entity.id
_entity.type
_entity.pdbx_description
1 polymer ?
#
loop_
_entity_poly.entity_id
_entity_poly.type
_entity_poly.pdbx_seq_one_letter_code
_entity_poly.pdbx_strand_id
1 'polypeptide(L)'
;FSGIYPADGAKYGDLRDALERLQLNDASLTFEPETSIALGFGFRCGFLGLLHMDIIQERLEREYNLDLVTTAPSVVYKIEKMDGETVFIDNPTNYPDPAEIMQAYEPMVKVNVFSPSDYVGNIMELCQERRGIFKDMKYLDETRVDLHYEMPLNEIVYDFFDALKSRTKGYASYD
;
A
#
# COMPACT_ATOMS: atom_id res chain seq x y z
N PHE A 1 4.57 -2.68 -1.76
CA PHE A 1 5.81 -3.22 -1.17
C PHE A 1 5.93 -2.81 0.28
N SER A 2 6.49 -3.68 1.09
CA SER A 2 6.76 -3.43 2.50
C SER A 2 8.04 -4.15 2.91
N GLY A 3 8.80 -3.55 3.83
CA GLY A 3 9.95 -4.21 4.44
C GLY A 3 9.51 -5.12 5.59
N ILE A 4 10.04 -6.34 5.64
CA ILE A 4 9.83 -7.28 6.73
C ILE A 4 11.20 -7.62 7.31
N TYR A 5 11.34 -7.39 8.62
CA TYR A 5 12.59 -7.58 9.34
C TYR A 5 12.34 -8.47 10.56
N PRO A 6 13.23 -9.43 10.86
CA PRO A 6 13.14 -10.16 12.12
C PRO A 6 13.47 -9.20 13.28
N ALA A 7 12.68 -9.28 14.35
CA ALA A 7 12.96 -8.51 15.57
C ALA A 7 14.31 -8.92 16.20
N ASP A 8 14.67 -10.20 16.06
CA ASP A 8 15.99 -10.74 16.40
C ASP A 8 16.77 -11.01 15.11
N GLY A 9 17.86 -10.31 14.90
CA GLY A 9 18.71 -10.45 13.71
C GLY A 9 19.24 -11.86 13.48
N ALA A 10 19.40 -12.66 14.53
CA ALA A 10 19.80 -14.05 14.45
C ALA A 10 18.78 -14.94 13.71
N LYS A 11 17.53 -14.46 13.58
CA LYS A 11 16.44 -15.13 12.89
C LYS A 11 16.32 -14.79 11.41
N TYR A 12 17.25 -14.03 10.84
CA TYR A 12 17.22 -13.65 9.42
C TYR A 12 17.13 -14.87 8.49
N GLY A 13 17.96 -15.90 8.74
CA GLY A 13 17.92 -17.13 7.95
C GLY A 13 16.60 -17.88 8.06
N ASP A 14 16.00 -17.90 9.24
CA ASP A 14 14.70 -18.51 9.46
C ASP A 14 13.60 -17.75 8.71
N LEU A 15 13.65 -16.43 8.69
CA LEU A 15 12.73 -15.61 7.92
C LEU A 15 12.86 -15.87 6.42
N ARG A 16 14.07 -15.93 5.90
CA ARG A 16 14.33 -16.27 4.49
C ARG A 16 13.71 -17.62 4.12
N ASP A 17 13.98 -18.64 4.92
CA ASP A 17 13.48 -19.99 4.66
C ASP A 17 11.95 -20.03 4.70
N ALA A 18 11.33 -19.30 5.62
CA ALA A 18 9.88 -19.19 5.72
C ALA A 18 9.27 -18.50 4.50
N LEU A 19 9.86 -17.39 4.03
CA LEU A 19 9.42 -16.69 2.83
C LEU A 19 9.53 -17.56 1.58
N GLU A 20 10.61 -18.31 1.43
CA GLU A 20 10.79 -19.26 0.33
C GLU A 20 9.70 -20.34 0.32
N ARG A 21 9.36 -20.87 1.48
CA ARG A 21 8.29 -21.86 1.61
C ARG A 21 6.92 -21.31 1.30
N LEU A 22 6.61 -20.12 1.79
CA LEU A 22 5.33 -19.44 1.49
C LEU A 22 5.20 -19.15 0.00
N GLN A 23 6.28 -18.75 -0.66
CA GLN A 23 6.28 -18.46 -2.09
C GLN A 23 5.96 -19.69 -2.94
N LEU A 24 6.31 -20.88 -2.49
CA LEU A 24 5.97 -22.14 -3.18
C LEU A 24 4.46 -22.34 -3.32
N ASN A 25 3.68 -21.86 -2.37
CA ASN A 25 2.22 -21.98 -2.35
C ASN A 25 1.52 -20.68 -2.78
N ASP A 26 2.26 -19.58 -2.84
CA ASP A 26 1.74 -18.25 -3.16
C ASP A 26 2.71 -17.55 -4.11
N ALA A 27 2.52 -17.77 -5.41
CA ALA A 27 3.37 -17.21 -6.45
C ALA A 27 3.26 -15.68 -6.57
N SER A 28 2.24 -15.08 -5.96
CA SER A 28 2.09 -13.62 -5.95
C SER A 28 2.96 -12.92 -4.91
N LEU A 29 3.49 -13.67 -3.93
CA LEU A 29 4.48 -13.15 -3.00
C LEU A 29 5.84 -13.05 -3.68
N THR A 30 6.41 -11.86 -3.69
CA THR A 30 7.78 -11.61 -4.13
C THR A 30 8.60 -11.06 -2.98
N PHE A 31 9.88 -11.40 -2.93
CA PHE A 31 10.76 -10.85 -1.91
C PHE A 31 12.21 -10.78 -2.40
N GLU A 32 12.94 -9.82 -1.88
CA GLU A 32 14.36 -9.64 -2.11
C GLU A 32 15.05 -9.16 -0.83
N PRO A 33 16.32 -9.48 -0.63
CA PRO A 33 17.06 -8.98 0.53
C PRO A 33 17.11 -7.45 0.56
N GLU A 34 16.96 -6.90 1.77
CA GLU A 34 17.04 -5.47 2.03
C GLU A 34 17.79 -5.22 3.34
N THR A 35 18.49 -4.09 3.41
CA THR A 35 19.18 -3.65 4.63
C THR A 35 18.66 -2.29 5.06
N SER A 36 18.32 -2.18 6.34
CA SER A 36 17.92 -0.93 6.97
C SER A 36 18.94 -0.51 8.03
N ILE A 37 19.30 0.76 8.08
CA ILE A 37 20.19 1.28 9.12
C ILE A 37 19.59 1.07 10.51
N ALA A 38 18.27 1.26 10.63
CA ALA A 38 17.56 1.14 11.91
C ALA A 38 17.21 -0.30 12.28
N LEU A 39 16.86 -1.15 11.28
CA LEU A 39 16.25 -2.47 11.50
C LEU A 39 17.19 -3.64 11.15
N GLY A 40 18.33 -3.36 10.52
CA GLY A 40 19.29 -4.38 10.11
C GLY A 40 18.91 -5.09 8.81
N PHE A 41 19.18 -6.38 8.72
CA PHE A 41 18.91 -7.18 7.54
C PHE A 41 17.47 -7.70 7.56
N GLY A 42 16.82 -7.64 6.43
CA GLY A 42 15.45 -8.12 6.24
C GLY A 42 15.16 -8.35 4.78
N PHE A 43 13.88 -8.30 4.43
CA PHE A 43 13.41 -8.51 3.07
C PHE A 43 12.40 -7.44 2.68
N ARG A 44 12.52 -7.00 1.44
CA ARG A 44 11.53 -6.19 0.78
C ARG A 44 10.54 -7.12 0.09
N CYS A 45 9.28 -7.07 0.50
CA CYS A 45 8.25 -7.97 0.02
C CYS A 45 7.21 -7.23 -0.80
N GLY A 46 6.81 -7.86 -1.91
CA GLY A 46 5.70 -7.41 -2.74
C GLY A 46 4.45 -8.22 -2.47
N PHE A 47 3.33 -7.53 -2.30
CA PHE A 47 2.03 -8.13 -2.01
C PHE A 47 0.97 -7.62 -2.99
N LEU A 48 -0.12 -8.37 -3.13
CA LEU A 48 -1.27 -7.97 -3.94
C LEU A 48 -2.09 -6.84 -3.31
N GLY A 49 -1.96 -6.63 -2.01
CA GLY A 49 -2.67 -5.60 -1.26
C GLY A 49 -2.49 -5.79 0.25
N LEU A 50 -3.14 -4.96 1.06
CA LEU A 50 -3.01 -5.02 2.52
C LEU A 50 -3.47 -6.34 3.10
N LEU A 51 -4.58 -6.91 2.61
CA LEU A 51 -5.06 -8.19 3.09
C LEU A 51 -4.06 -9.31 2.85
N HIS A 52 -3.45 -9.33 1.65
CA HIS A 52 -2.40 -10.29 1.33
C HIS A 52 -1.20 -10.14 2.26
N MET A 53 -0.78 -8.91 2.53
CA MET A 53 0.30 -8.61 3.47
C MET A 53 -0.02 -9.11 4.88
N ASP A 54 -1.23 -8.86 5.38
CA ASP A 54 -1.66 -9.31 6.70
C ASP A 54 -1.67 -10.83 6.81
N ILE A 55 -2.15 -11.52 5.78
CA ILE A 55 -2.18 -12.99 5.75
C ILE A 55 -0.74 -13.55 5.78
N ILE A 56 0.15 -13.03 4.98
CA ILE A 56 1.56 -13.48 4.95
C ILE A 56 2.24 -13.18 6.29
N GLN A 57 2.06 -12.00 6.84
CA GLN A 57 2.62 -11.63 8.14
C GLN A 57 2.10 -12.57 9.25
N GLU A 58 0.80 -12.81 9.30
CA GLU A 58 0.20 -13.72 10.29
C GLU A 58 0.74 -15.13 10.16
N ARG A 59 0.91 -15.64 8.96
CA ARG A 59 1.50 -16.95 8.71
C ARG A 59 2.94 -17.05 9.17
N LEU A 60 3.75 -16.02 8.90
CA LEU A 60 5.14 -15.96 9.36
C LEU A 60 5.22 -15.97 10.89
N GLU A 61 4.33 -15.26 11.56
CA GLU A 61 4.30 -15.18 13.01
C GLU A 61 3.80 -16.48 13.66
N ARG A 62 2.73 -17.05 13.15
CA ARG A 62 2.07 -18.23 13.73
C ARG A 62 2.68 -19.56 13.29
N GLU A 63 2.86 -19.78 12.00
CA GLU A 63 3.34 -21.06 11.46
C GLU A 63 4.84 -21.22 11.65
N TYR A 64 5.59 -20.13 11.58
CA TYR A 64 7.06 -20.13 11.64
C TYR A 64 7.62 -19.54 12.94
N ASN A 65 6.74 -19.09 13.83
CA ASN A 65 7.08 -18.59 15.16
C ASN A 65 8.12 -17.46 15.10
N LEU A 66 7.92 -16.50 14.21
CA LEU A 66 8.80 -15.36 14.02
C LEU A 66 8.19 -14.09 14.62
N ASP A 67 9.03 -13.30 15.32
CA ASP A 67 8.69 -11.93 15.69
C ASP A 67 9.20 -10.99 14.61
N LEU A 68 8.31 -10.19 14.06
CA LEU A 68 8.59 -9.35 12.88
C LEU A 68 8.38 -7.88 13.16
N VAL A 69 9.19 -7.05 12.49
CA VAL A 69 8.98 -5.61 12.35
C VAL A 69 8.68 -5.36 10.87
N THR A 70 7.55 -4.74 10.60
CA THR A 70 7.14 -4.41 9.24
C THR A 70 7.12 -2.90 9.05
N THR A 71 7.53 -2.44 7.86
CA THR A 71 7.44 -1.04 7.49
C THR A 71 6.10 -0.73 6.84
N ALA A 72 5.72 0.55 6.78
CA ALA A 72 4.52 0.97 6.08
C ALA A 72 4.61 0.58 4.59
N PRO A 73 3.50 0.11 3.98
CA PRO A 73 3.51 -0.24 2.57
C PRO A 73 3.76 0.97 1.68
N SER A 74 4.42 0.74 0.56
CA SER A 74 4.74 1.77 -0.44
C SER A 74 4.32 1.30 -1.83
N VAL A 75 4.31 2.22 -2.77
CA VAL A 75 3.93 2.00 -4.16
C VAL A 75 5.13 2.22 -5.08
N VAL A 76 5.00 1.78 -6.34
CA VAL A 76 6.04 1.97 -7.36
C VAL A 76 5.83 3.31 -8.05
N TYR A 77 6.90 4.13 -8.11
CA TYR A 77 6.92 5.39 -8.84
C TYR A 77 7.63 5.22 -10.18
N LYS A 78 7.12 5.87 -11.21
CA LYS A 78 7.76 5.95 -12.52
C LYS A 78 8.51 7.27 -12.62
N ILE A 79 9.81 7.22 -12.91
CA ILE A 79 10.65 8.41 -13.03
C ILE A 79 11.20 8.49 -14.45
N GLU A 80 10.94 9.61 -15.13
CA GLU A 80 11.61 9.98 -16.37
C GLU A 80 12.79 10.87 -16.04
N LYS A 81 14.01 10.41 -16.39
CA LYS A 81 15.24 11.13 -16.11
C LYS A 81 15.59 12.07 -17.24
N MET A 82 16.41 13.07 -16.93
CA MET A 82 16.87 14.09 -17.90
C MET A 82 17.62 13.51 -19.09
N ASP A 83 18.25 12.36 -18.95
CA ASP A 83 18.96 11.64 -20.02
C ASP A 83 18.04 10.80 -20.93
N GLY A 84 16.72 10.84 -20.67
CA GLY A 84 15.72 10.06 -21.40
C GLY A 84 15.47 8.66 -20.86
N GLU A 85 16.19 8.21 -19.85
CA GLU A 85 15.97 6.94 -19.20
C GLU A 85 14.70 6.96 -18.34
N THR A 86 13.91 5.88 -18.40
CA THR A 86 12.76 5.67 -17.53
C THR A 86 13.09 4.57 -16.52
N VAL A 87 12.92 4.88 -15.23
CA VAL A 87 13.14 3.94 -14.14
C VAL A 87 11.90 3.82 -13.28
N PHE A 88 11.71 2.63 -12.70
CA PHE A 88 10.63 2.35 -11.77
C PHE A 88 11.22 2.16 -10.38
N ILE A 89 10.78 3.00 -9.44
CA ILE A 89 11.31 3.05 -8.08
C ILE A 89 10.29 2.46 -7.11
N ASP A 90 10.64 1.35 -6.52
CA ASP A 90 9.85 0.69 -5.48
C ASP A 90 10.46 0.88 -4.07
N ASN A 91 11.73 1.28 -4.00
CA ASN A 91 12.44 1.56 -2.76
C ASN A 91 12.90 3.03 -2.75
N PRO A 92 12.49 3.84 -1.74
CA PRO A 92 12.88 5.25 -1.65
C PRO A 92 14.39 5.50 -1.67
N THR A 93 15.19 4.53 -1.22
CA THR A 93 16.66 4.66 -1.25
C THR A 93 17.24 4.71 -2.66
N ASN A 94 16.50 4.19 -3.66
CA ASN A 94 16.89 4.20 -5.07
C ASN A 94 16.35 5.42 -5.83
N TYR A 95 15.69 6.34 -5.13
CA TYR A 95 15.12 7.54 -5.75
C TYR A 95 16.24 8.42 -6.29
N PRO A 96 16.20 8.81 -7.59
CA PRO A 96 17.26 9.62 -8.19
C PRO A 96 17.39 11.00 -7.53
N ASP A 97 18.56 11.62 -7.70
CA ASP A 97 18.74 13.02 -7.32
C ASP A 97 17.70 13.90 -8.06
N PRO A 98 17.02 14.82 -7.37
CA PRO A 98 16.05 15.72 -8.00
C PRO A 98 16.58 16.44 -9.25
N ALA A 99 17.87 16.74 -9.31
CA ALA A 99 18.50 17.35 -10.49
C ALA A 99 18.50 16.45 -11.73
N GLU A 100 18.39 15.13 -11.56
CA GLU A 100 18.35 14.16 -12.65
C GLU A 100 16.94 13.86 -13.15
N ILE A 101 15.90 14.34 -12.44
CA ILE A 101 14.50 14.02 -12.72
C ILE A 101 13.91 15.06 -13.67
N MET A 102 13.40 14.59 -14.82
CA MET A 102 12.59 15.39 -15.72
C MET A 102 11.13 15.39 -15.26
N GLN A 103 10.57 14.20 -14.97
CA GLN A 103 9.21 14.03 -14.51
C GLN A 103 9.06 12.79 -13.63
N ALA A 104 8.27 12.92 -12.58
CA ALA A 104 7.90 11.81 -11.70
C ALA A 104 6.40 11.53 -11.81
N TYR A 105 6.04 10.24 -11.80
CA TYR A 105 4.66 9.77 -11.88
C TYR A 105 4.35 8.86 -10.71
N GLU A 106 3.17 8.98 -10.16
CA GLU A 106 2.66 8.06 -9.16
C GLU A 106 1.46 7.26 -9.69
N PRO A 107 1.23 6.02 -9.21
CA PRO A 107 0.08 5.26 -9.64
C PRO A 107 -1.22 5.86 -9.09
N MET A 108 -2.20 5.99 -9.97
CA MET A 108 -3.55 6.43 -9.65
C MET A 108 -4.52 5.27 -9.82
N VAL A 109 -5.54 5.24 -8.98
CA VAL A 109 -6.58 4.23 -9.04
C VAL A 109 -7.97 4.87 -9.08
N LYS A 110 -8.92 4.17 -9.67
CA LYS A 110 -10.33 4.55 -9.61
C LYS A 110 -10.93 3.97 -8.34
N VAL A 111 -11.59 4.80 -7.57
CA VAL A 111 -12.22 4.41 -6.31
C VAL A 111 -13.70 4.75 -6.37
N ASN A 112 -14.54 3.76 -6.09
CA ASN A 112 -15.96 3.94 -5.92
C ASN A 112 -16.29 3.83 -4.44
N VAL A 113 -16.91 4.87 -3.88
CA VAL A 113 -17.32 4.90 -2.47
C VAL A 113 -18.82 4.80 -2.39
N PHE A 114 -19.30 3.81 -1.67
CA PHE A 114 -20.73 3.57 -1.43
C PHE A 114 -21.08 3.98 -0.02
N SER A 115 -22.08 4.84 0.15
CA SER A 115 -22.42 5.39 1.46
C SER A 115 -23.88 5.87 1.52
N PRO A 116 -24.45 5.92 2.72
CA PRO A 116 -25.63 6.75 2.94
C PRO A 116 -25.36 8.21 2.56
N SER A 117 -26.37 8.88 2.02
CA SER A 117 -26.25 10.26 1.53
C SER A 117 -25.87 11.27 2.62
N ASP A 118 -26.15 10.95 3.88
CA ASP A 118 -25.81 11.82 5.02
C ASP A 118 -24.31 12.05 5.20
N TYR A 119 -23.47 11.15 4.66
CA TYR A 119 -22.01 11.22 4.83
C TYR A 119 -21.26 11.73 3.60
N VAL A 120 -21.96 12.18 2.57
CA VAL A 120 -21.34 12.67 1.32
C VAL A 120 -20.32 13.78 1.61
N GLY A 121 -20.67 14.74 2.43
CA GLY A 121 -19.76 15.85 2.80
C GLY A 121 -18.50 15.35 3.50
N ASN A 122 -18.63 14.42 4.44
CA ASN A 122 -17.50 13.83 5.16
C ASN A 122 -16.56 13.04 4.23
N ILE A 123 -17.15 12.31 3.27
CA ILE A 123 -16.38 11.53 2.28
C ILE A 123 -15.63 12.45 1.33
N MET A 124 -16.28 13.49 0.83
CA MET A 124 -15.65 14.47 -0.05
C MET A 124 -14.48 15.17 0.62
N GLU A 125 -14.63 15.54 1.89
CA GLU A 125 -13.56 16.14 2.68
C GLU A 125 -12.38 15.18 2.83
N LEU A 126 -12.63 13.92 3.20
CA LEU A 126 -11.58 12.90 3.31
C LEU A 126 -10.85 12.69 1.98
N CYS A 127 -11.57 12.53 0.89
CA CYS A 127 -10.95 12.32 -0.42
C CYS A 127 -10.13 13.53 -0.87
N GLN A 128 -10.57 14.74 -0.55
CA GLN A 128 -9.80 15.95 -0.83
C GLN A 128 -8.50 16.00 -0.02
N GLU A 129 -8.54 15.65 1.25
CA GLU A 129 -7.33 15.55 2.10
C GLU A 129 -6.34 14.51 1.56
N ARG A 130 -6.83 13.47 0.89
CA ARG A 130 -6.04 12.38 0.29
C ARG A 130 -5.72 12.61 -1.18
N ARG A 131 -5.73 13.85 -1.63
CA ARG A 131 -5.40 14.25 -3.01
C ARG A 131 -6.30 13.60 -4.07
N GLY A 132 -7.52 13.23 -3.69
CA GLY A 132 -8.50 12.64 -4.60
C GLY A 132 -9.05 13.65 -5.59
N ILE A 133 -9.35 13.17 -6.80
CA ILE A 133 -9.99 13.94 -7.86
C ILE A 133 -11.41 13.44 -8.01
N PHE A 134 -12.38 14.29 -7.71
CA PHE A 134 -13.80 13.97 -7.87
C PHE A 134 -14.14 13.80 -9.35
N LYS A 135 -14.81 12.71 -9.71
CA LYS A 135 -15.26 12.44 -11.07
C LYS A 135 -16.75 12.63 -11.23
N ASP A 136 -17.55 11.86 -10.52
CA ASP A 136 -18.99 11.99 -10.50
C ASP A 136 -19.60 11.36 -9.25
N MET A 137 -20.92 11.52 -9.11
CA MET A 137 -21.69 10.93 -8.04
C MET A 137 -23.02 10.47 -8.60
N LYS A 138 -23.46 9.28 -8.22
CA LYS A 138 -24.75 8.71 -8.59
C LYS A 138 -25.55 8.34 -7.35
N TYR A 139 -26.83 8.63 -7.36
CA TYR A 139 -27.76 8.11 -6.36
C TYR A 139 -28.17 6.70 -6.76
N LEU A 140 -27.95 5.74 -5.87
CA LEU A 140 -28.42 4.36 -6.07
C LEU A 140 -29.89 4.24 -5.71
N ASP A 141 -30.33 4.99 -4.71
CA ASP A 141 -31.71 5.20 -4.29
C ASP A 141 -31.81 6.56 -3.58
N GLU A 142 -32.92 6.85 -2.91
CA GLU A 142 -33.12 8.14 -2.23
C GLU A 142 -32.16 8.39 -1.07
N THR A 143 -31.54 7.35 -0.51
CA THR A 143 -30.75 7.41 0.72
C THR A 143 -29.29 7.00 0.56
N ARG A 144 -28.91 6.43 -0.60
CA ARG A 144 -27.56 5.92 -0.83
C ARG A 144 -26.95 6.45 -2.12
N VAL A 145 -25.65 6.69 -2.05
CA VAL A 145 -24.86 7.26 -3.15
C VAL A 145 -23.64 6.42 -3.48
N ASP A 146 -23.20 6.54 -4.71
CA ASP A 146 -21.97 6.00 -5.25
C ASP A 146 -21.12 7.19 -5.73
N LEU A 147 -20.01 7.47 -5.04
CA LEU A 147 -19.08 8.54 -5.40
C LEU A 147 -17.88 7.94 -6.15
N HIS A 148 -17.53 8.54 -7.27
CA HIS A 148 -16.42 8.11 -8.11
C HIS A 148 -15.26 9.11 -8.00
N TYR A 149 -14.11 8.59 -7.61
CA TYR A 149 -12.86 9.35 -7.46
C TYR A 149 -11.71 8.69 -8.22
N GLU A 150 -10.74 9.48 -8.61
CA GLU A 150 -9.39 9.02 -8.89
C GLU A 150 -8.49 9.43 -7.75
N MET A 151 -7.76 8.48 -7.19
CA MET A 151 -6.92 8.71 -6.02
C MET A 151 -5.53 8.13 -6.21
N PRO A 152 -4.50 8.79 -5.66
CA PRO A 152 -3.17 8.19 -5.59
C PRO A 152 -3.22 6.88 -4.81
N LEU A 153 -2.66 5.82 -5.38
CA LEU A 153 -2.64 4.52 -4.72
C LEU A 153 -1.98 4.60 -3.33
N ASN A 154 -0.92 5.40 -3.19
CA ASN A 154 -0.21 5.57 -1.94
C ASN A 154 -1.08 6.16 -0.81
N GLU A 155 -2.14 6.89 -1.15
CA GLU A 155 -3.08 7.44 -0.17
C GLU A 155 -4.11 6.41 0.31
N ILE A 156 -4.22 5.27 -0.37
CA ILE A 156 -5.22 4.24 -0.10
C ILE A 156 -4.64 3.06 0.67
N VAL A 157 -3.39 2.68 0.37
CA VAL A 157 -2.80 1.40 0.82
C VAL A 157 -2.57 1.29 2.32
N TYR A 158 -2.62 2.36 3.09
CA TYR A 158 -2.34 2.31 4.52
C TYR A 158 -3.60 2.40 5.39
N ASP A 159 -4.24 3.54 5.47
CA ASP A 159 -5.30 3.79 6.45
C ASP A 159 -6.60 4.38 5.87
N PHE A 160 -6.74 4.45 4.55
CA PHE A 160 -7.91 5.06 3.92
C PHE A 160 -9.22 4.36 4.31
N PHE A 161 -9.22 3.03 4.35
CA PHE A 161 -10.41 2.27 4.75
C PHE A 161 -10.84 2.61 6.18
N ASP A 162 -9.88 2.66 7.11
CA ASP A 162 -10.16 2.98 8.51
C ASP A 162 -10.66 4.42 8.66
N ALA A 163 -10.05 5.37 7.94
CA ALA A 163 -10.48 6.76 7.93
C ALA A 163 -11.91 6.90 7.35
N LEU A 164 -12.21 6.18 6.26
CA LEU A 164 -13.54 6.17 5.66
C LEU A 164 -14.59 5.64 6.63
N LYS A 165 -14.32 4.53 7.29
CA LYS A 165 -15.21 3.95 8.29
C LYS A 165 -15.41 4.90 9.47
N SER A 166 -14.36 5.51 9.97
CA SER A 166 -14.40 6.45 11.09
C SER A 166 -15.28 7.67 10.78
N ARG A 167 -15.20 8.22 9.58
CA ARG A 167 -15.95 9.41 9.17
C ARG A 167 -17.38 9.14 8.75
N THR A 168 -17.77 7.88 8.62
CA THR A 168 -19.10 7.46 8.19
C THR A 168 -19.78 6.54 9.19
N LYS A 169 -19.33 6.51 10.44
CA LYS A 169 -19.84 5.63 11.50
C LYS A 169 -19.90 4.16 11.10
N GLY A 170 -18.98 3.72 10.24
CA GLY A 170 -18.88 2.35 9.75
C GLY A 170 -19.78 2.03 8.57
N TYR A 171 -20.51 2.96 8.02
CA TYR A 171 -21.50 2.69 6.96
C TYR A 171 -20.93 2.69 5.53
N ALA A 172 -19.83 3.41 5.28
CA ALA A 172 -19.27 3.48 3.95
C ALA A 172 -18.39 2.28 3.62
N SER A 173 -18.37 1.93 2.34
CA SER A 173 -17.44 0.95 1.76
C SER A 173 -16.87 1.50 0.46
N TYR A 174 -15.79 0.89 -0.03
CA TYR A 174 -15.21 1.27 -1.30
C TYR A 174 -14.75 0.05 -2.12
N ASP A 175 -14.63 0.28 -3.42
CA ASP A 175 -14.10 -0.67 -4.38
C ASP A 175 -13.09 0.00 -5.31
#